data_1df79a912e440a6f42b7ccee4d18cd29
#
_entry.id   1df79a912e440a6f42b7ccee4d18cd29
#
_cell.length_a   1.000
_cell.length_b   1.000
_cell.length_c   1.000
_cell.angle_alpha   90.00
_cell.angle_beta   90.00
_cell.angle_gamma   90.00
#
_symmetry.space_group_name_H-M   'P 1'
#
loop_
_entity.id
_entity.type
_entity.pdbx_description
1 polymer ?
#
loop_
_entity_poly.entity_id
_entity_poly.type
_entity_poly.pdbx_seq_one_letter_code
_entity_poly.pdbx_strand_id
1 'polypeptide(L)'
;MNRAKIIISIFSGIAAAAPSQGMETADSLYAGTKPVNMQRLKSVTDSLIHNYRFADATLAFERAKDGADSLTAMLIDEAMVQAQNGNSMKDFCSSPVAVARERFSLKDFFLYFPLPDKSWRSIPNQLDSSAHEQFVRATYIPDGTDEIYWSAKDSDGIRNIWRTEYQDSLWSAPELINEQITTSSDEIYPMLSSDGKQLFFASRGLYGMGGYDLYVSNWDENLKDWGIPVNMGFPYSSPYDDFLFINTSDGRYSMFASNRACSADSVDIYVLEFDSMPVRKAISSPEELEKLCRLDPAEDPGRLGGSPASSDDIQDNADMHRYSEKLLQVRSLRDSIYKYSTDLDKDRSWLTEVSGQEKSKLAASIISKEAMLPRLKDSLAAASRELQKIELEFLQSGVVIDPEKLQHEADREIVRNSAGYTFSKMSMGAPVRLAMQKPKPSFDYTFQVLKEGRFAEDNTLPGGLIYQIQLFSLSSKATIKQIKGLSPVFERPGSAGRHIYSVGLFRSYKDVLANLNKVKRVGFRSAIIVAFLDGKPITVQKARALEKTVHELFQVRIFPADGASLNETEMTAIKAVTSADMARTTEGGMISFILGPYEDRSEADNVISALKTAGITNIRLESAGMSEIRE
;
A
#
# COMPACT_ATOMS: atom_id res chain seq x y z
N MET A 1 1.83 -41.43 -3.91
CA MET A 1 2.79 -41.02 -4.95
C MET A 1 3.18 -39.61 -4.66
N ASN A 2 4.45 -39.37 -4.40
CA ASN A 2 5.03 -38.21 -3.76
C ASN A 2 4.79 -36.90 -4.52
N ARG A 3 4.09 -35.95 -3.91
CA ARG A 3 4.19 -34.53 -4.25
C ARG A 3 5.34 -33.95 -3.43
N ALA A 4 6.43 -33.64 -4.10
CA ALA A 4 7.54 -32.91 -3.52
C ALA A 4 7.04 -31.53 -3.06
N LYS A 5 7.07 -31.29 -1.77
CA LYS A 5 6.92 -29.96 -1.16
C LYS A 5 8.18 -29.18 -1.49
N ILE A 6 8.08 -28.28 -2.45
CA ILE A 6 9.10 -27.24 -2.62
C ILE A 6 8.86 -26.24 -1.49
N ILE A 7 9.61 -26.40 -0.41
CA ILE A 7 9.78 -25.37 0.60
C ILE A 7 10.73 -24.34 -0.02
N ILE A 8 10.18 -23.24 -0.55
CA ILE A 8 11.00 -22.08 -0.90
C ILE A 8 11.43 -21.48 0.41
N SER A 9 12.69 -21.72 0.77
CA SER A 9 13.36 -21.09 1.89
C SER A 9 13.37 -19.57 1.69
N ILE A 10 12.71 -18.84 2.56
CA ILE A 10 12.55 -17.37 2.49
C ILE A 10 13.88 -16.65 2.81
N PHE A 11 14.90 -17.38 3.23
CA PHE A 11 16.22 -16.84 3.50
C PHE A 11 17.28 -17.73 2.85
N SER A 12 17.67 -17.41 1.60
CA SER A 12 18.95 -17.87 1.10
C SER A 12 20.05 -17.07 1.80
N GLY A 13 20.67 -17.69 2.80
CA GLY A 13 21.81 -17.12 3.51
C GLY A 13 22.92 -16.76 2.51
N ILE A 14 23.27 -15.50 2.42
CA ILE A 14 24.51 -15.06 1.83
C ILE A 14 25.56 -15.19 2.93
N ALA A 15 26.34 -16.25 2.87
CA ALA A 15 27.59 -16.33 3.63
C ALA A 15 28.48 -15.15 3.19
N ALA A 16 29.00 -14.40 4.15
CA ALA A 16 30.01 -13.39 3.90
C ALA A 16 31.18 -14.03 3.15
N ALA A 17 31.30 -13.76 1.86
CA ALA A 17 32.41 -14.22 1.06
C ALA A 17 33.64 -13.39 1.39
N ALA A 18 34.69 -14.05 1.83
CA ALA A 18 36.02 -13.47 1.98
C ALA A 18 36.50 -12.84 0.64
N PRO A 19 37.19 -11.71 0.66
CA PRO A 19 37.72 -11.10 -0.55
C PRO A 19 38.96 -11.85 -1.03
N SER A 20 38.90 -12.45 -2.18
CA SER A 20 39.99 -12.79 -3.08
C SER A 20 39.78 -14.11 -3.83
N GLN A 21 38.91 -14.09 -4.84
CA GLN A 21 39.14 -14.89 -6.06
C GLN A 21 38.66 -14.06 -7.24
N GLY A 22 39.56 -13.93 -8.26
CA GLY A 22 39.48 -13.03 -9.37
C GLY A 22 38.07 -12.79 -9.94
N MET A 23 37.73 -11.54 -10.02
CA MET A 23 36.56 -11.02 -10.72
C MET A 23 36.69 -11.45 -12.19
N GLU A 24 36.06 -12.57 -12.56
CA GLU A 24 35.81 -12.88 -13.97
C GLU A 24 34.98 -11.72 -14.52
N THR A 25 35.57 -11.00 -15.47
CA THR A 25 34.87 -9.89 -16.14
C THR A 25 33.61 -10.43 -16.84
N ALA A 26 32.56 -9.63 -16.89
CA ALA A 26 31.30 -9.97 -17.56
C ALA A 26 31.50 -10.51 -18.99
N ASP A 27 32.63 -10.15 -19.61
CA ASP A 27 33.02 -10.61 -20.96
C ASP A 27 33.29 -12.13 -21.04
N SER A 28 33.63 -12.83 -19.94
CA SER A 28 33.82 -14.28 -19.96
C SER A 28 32.52 -15.08 -20.04
N LEU A 29 31.37 -14.44 -19.83
CA LEU A 29 30.04 -15.06 -19.89
C LEU A 29 29.52 -15.26 -21.33
N TYR A 30 30.09 -14.55 -22.32
CA TYR A 30 29.52 -14.40 -23.66
C TYR A 30 30.39 -14.95 -24.80
N ALA A 31 31.45 -15.66 -24.50
CA ALA A 31 32.30 -16.28 -25.53
C ALA A 31 31.65 -17.55 -26.12
N GLY A 32 30.83 -17.38 -27.16
CA GLY A 32 30.35 -18.46 -28.04
C GLY A 32 28.88 -18.80 -27.92
N THR A 33 28.32 -19.37 -28.97
CA THR A 33 26.92 -19.79 -29.24
C THR A 33 26.33 -20.83 -28.27
N LYS A 34 26.50 -20.68 -26.97
CA LYS A 34 25.90 -21.54 -25.95
C LYS A 34 24.59 -20.90 -25.45
N PRO A 35 23.57 -21.73 -25.14
CA PRO A 35 22.33 -21.21 -24.54
C PRO A 35 22.65 -20.46 -23.26
N VAL A 36 21.96 -19.34 -23.05
CA VAL A 36 22.14 -18.46 -21.86
C VAL A 36 21.86 -19.26 -20.59
N ASN A 37 22.84 -19.34 -19.70
CA ASN A 37 22.65 -19.93 -18.40
C ASN A 37 22.00 -18.89 -17.47
N MET A 38 20.67 -18.91 -17.38
CA MET A 38 19.88 -17.97 -16.57
C MET A 38 20.27 -17.96 -15.08
N GLN A 39 20.63 -19.11 -14.52
CA GLN A 39 21.03 -19.19 -13.11
C GLN A 39 22.36 -18.45 -12.86
N ARG A 40 23.34 -18.62 -13.75
CA ARG A 40 24.62 -17.93 -13.68
C ARG A 40 24.46 -16.43 -13.95
N LEU A 41 23.68 -16.07 -14.96
CA LEU A 41 23.37 -14.68 -15.27
C LEU A 41 22.74 -13.99 -14.05
N LYS A 42 21.72 -14.58 -13.46
CA LYS A 42 21.06 -14.05 -12.27
C LYS A 42 22.03 -13.90 -11.11
N SER A 43 22.87 -14.89 -10.82
CA SER A 43 23.86 -14.79 -9.73
C SER A 43 24.84 -13.61 -9.90
N VAL A 44 25.30 -13.38 -11.14
CA VAL A 44 26.20 -12.24 -11.44
C VAL A 44 25.47 -10.92 -11.33
N THR A 45 24.27 -10.80 -11.90
CA THR A 45 23.49 -9.56 -11.88
C THR A 45 22.97 -9.24 -10.48
N ASP A 46 22.56 -10.23 -9.68
CA ASP A 46 22.18 -10.05 -8.28
C ASP A 46 23.39 -9.50 -7.48
N SER A 47 24.60 -10.02 -7.71
CA SER A 47 25.82 -9.49 -7.09
C SER A 47 26.09 -8.03 -7.51
N LEU A 48 25.90 -7.67 -8.77
CA LEU A 48 26.07 -6.30 -9.25
C LEU A 48 25.02 -5.36 -8.60
N ILE A 49 23.77 -5.78 -8.54
CA ILE A 49 22.67 -5.03 -7.92
C ILE A 49 22.96 -4.79 -6.44
N HIS A 50 23.35 -5.82 -5.68
CA HIS A 50 23.69 -5.69 -4.26
C HIS A 50 24.89 -4.78 -3.99
N ASN A 51 25.76 -4.59 -4.98
CA ASN A 51 26.86 -3.63 -4.93
C ASN A 51 26.52 -2.28 -5.59
N TYR A 52 25.23 -1.97 -5.76
CA TYR A 52 24.72 -0.72 -6.35
C TYR A 52 25.19 -0.45 -7.80
N ARG A 53 25.68 -1.47 -8.50
CA ARG A 53 26.16 -1.40 -9.89
C ARG A 53 25.05 -1.68 -10.89
N PHE A 54 23.97 -0.93 -10.81
CA PHE A 54 22.75 -1.15 -11.59
C PHE A 54 22.96 -1.02 -13.10
N ALA A 55 23.78 -0.06 -13.54
CA ALA A 55 24.10 0.11 -14.95
C ALA A 55 24.85 -1.11 -15.52
N ASP A 56 25.78 -1.66 -14.75
CA ASP A 56 26.53 -2.87 -15.17
C ASP A 56 25.62 -4.10 -15.20
N ALA A 57 24.70 -4.22 -14.24
CA ALA A 57 23.69 -5.29 -14.22
C ALA A 57 22.77 -5.19 -15.44
N THR A 58 22.28 -3.99 -15.78
CA THR A 58 21.47 -3.74 -16.97
C THR A 58 22.23 -4.13 -18.24
N LEU A 59 23.47 -3.71 -18.39
CA LEU A 59 24.31 -4.04 -19.54
C LEU A 59 24.57 -5.54 -19.65
N ALA A 60 24.73 -6.25 -18.51
CA ALA A 60 24.90 -7.71 -18.51
C ALA A 60 23.62 -8.42 -18.99
N PHE A 61 22.44 -7.96 -18.60
CA PHE A 61 21.16 -8.47 -19.10
C PHE A 61 20.97 -8.21 -20.60
N GLU A 62 21.24 -7.00 -21.07
CA GLU A 62 21.16 -6.62 -22.49
C GLU A 62 22.05 -7.51 -23.37
N ARG A 63 23.32 -7.69 -22.97
CA ARG A 63 24.25 -8.60 -23.68
C ARG A 63 23.77 -10.04 -23.69
N ALA A 64 23.17 -10.52 -22.60
CA ALA A 64 22.64 -11.88 -22.54
C ALA A 64 21.39 -12.06 -23.42
N LYS A 65 20.63 -10.99 -23.64
CA LYS A 65 19.44 -10.98 -24.48
C LYS A 65 19.80 -11.08 -25.97
N ASP A 66 20.96 -10.55 -26.37
CA ASP A 66 21.46 -10.64 -27.73
C ASP A 66 21.73 -12.12 -28.09
N GLY A 67 20.91 -12.68 -28.96
CA GLY A 67 20.99 -14.09 -29.39
C GLY A 67 20.20 -15.07 -28.53
N ALA A 68 19.44 -14.62 -27.53
CA ALA A 68 18.51 -15.47 -26.79
C ALA A 68 17.25 -15.79 -27.61
N ASP A 69 16.66 -16.96 -27.38
CA ASP A 69 15.33 -17.26 -27.92
C ASP A 69 14.25 -16.40 -27.26
N SER A 70 13.07 -16.31 -27.88
CA SER A 70 11.98 -15.41 -27.42
C SER A 70 11.54 -15.66 -25.98
N LEU A 71 11.57 -16.90 -25.49
CA LEU A 71 11.19 -17.21 -24.11
C LEU A 71 12.26 -16.75 -23.13
N THR A 72 13.52 -17.06 -23.43
CA THR A 72 14.68 -16.63 -22.62
C THR A 72 14.80 -15.11 -22.60
N ALA A 73 14.60 -14.44 -23.75
CA ALA A 73 14.59 -12.98 -23.83
C ALA A 73 13.50 -12.35 -22.93
N MET A 74 12.30 -12.93 -22.88
CA MET A 74 11.23 -12.46 -22.00
C MET A 74 11.59 -12.62 -20.50
N LEU A 75 12.23 -13.74 -20.13
CA LEU A 75 12.68 -13.95 -18.75
C LEU A 75 13.81 -12.97 -18.35
N ILE A 76 14.69 -12.65 -19.31
CA ILE A 76 15.74 -11.64 -19.10
C ILE A 76 15.12 -10.25 -18.91
N ASP A 77 14.16 -9.85 -19.76
CA ASP A 77 13.46 -8.58 -19.64
C ASP A 77 12.80 -8.42 -18.26
N GLU A 78 12.18 -9.49 -17.78
CA GLU A 78 11.58 -9.52 -16.46
C GLU A 78 12.61 -9.34 -15.33
N ALA A 79 13.73 -10.04 -15.41
CA ALA A 79 14.80 -9.94 -14.41
C ALA A 79 15.53 -8.59 -14.46
N MET A 80 15.61 -7.96 -15.63
CA MET A 80 16.30 -6.69 -15.84
C MET A 80 15.56 -5.50 -15.21
N VAL A 81 14.24 -5.58 -15.01
CA VAL A 81 13.41 -4.46 -14.48
C VAL A 81 13.96 -3.92 -13.17
N GLN A 82 14.40 -4.79 -12.27
CA GLN A 82 14.95 -4.39 -10.98
C GLN A 82 16.23 -3.53 -11.13
N ALA A 83 17.13 -3.93 -12.01
CA ALA A 83 18.35 -3.16 -12.30
C ALA A 83 18.03 -1.80 -12.96
N GLN A 84 17.06 -1.77 -13.87
CA GLN A 84 16.60 -0.53 -14.53
C GLN A 84 15.97 0.43 -13.53
N ASN A 85 15.15 -0.07 -12.60
CA ASN A 85 14.56 0.75 -11.54
C ASN A 85 15.64 1.37 -10.65
N GLY A 86 16.58 0.56 -10.14
CA GLY A 86 17.69 1.07 -9.33
C GLY A 86 18.53 2.11 -10.07
N ASN A 87 18.79 1.89 -11.37
CA ASN A 87 19.50 2.84 -12.21
C ASN A 87 18.73 4.16 -12.40
N SER A 88 17.41 4.14 -12.45
CA SER A 88 16.58 5.35 -12.55
C SER A 88 16.47 6.09 -11.22
N MET A 89 16.38 5.35 -10.10
CA MET A 89 16.20 5.94 -8.76
C MET A 89 17.44 6.66 -8.25
N LYS A 90 18.64 6.33 -8.74
CA LYS A 90 19.87 7.03 -8.36
C LYS A 90 19.90 8.51 -8.73
N ASP A 91 19.03 8.93 -9.65
CA ASP A 91 18.91 10.33 -10.05
C ASP A 91 18.10 11.19 -9.05
N PHE A 92 17.47 10.54 -8.07
CA PHE A 92 16.56 11.16 -7.11
C PHE A 92 16.86 10.78 -5.66
N CYS A 93 18.12 10.66 -5.29
CA CYS A 93 18.56 10.28 -3.95
C CYS A 93 18.31 11.39 -2.93
N SER A 94 17.74 11.08 -1.78
CA SER A 94 17.75 11.96 -0.61
C SER A 94 18.96 11.66 0.27
N SER A 95 19.38 12.64 1.09
CA SER A 95 20.55 12.50 1.97
C SER A 95 20.15 12.82 3.42
N PRO A 96 19.32 11.99 4.05
CA PRO A 96 18.89 12.22 5.42
C PRO A 96 20.07 12.06 6.40
N VAL A 97 19.98 12.72 7.54
CA VAL A 97 20.97 12.59 8.61
C VAL A 97 20.63 11.37 9.46
N ALA A 98 21.56 10.41 9.53
CA ALA A 98 21.40 9.24 10.38
C ALA A 98 21.75 9.60 11.84
N VAL A 99 20.78 9.40 12.75
CA VAL A 99 20.90 9.71 14.18
C VAL A 99 21.36 8.47 14.97
N ALA A 100 20.76 7.32 14.66
CA ALA A 100 21.08 6.07 15.33
C ALA A 100 20.84 4.88 14.41
N ARG A 101 21.55 3.79 14.69
CA ARG A 101 21.34 2.48 14.09
C ARG A 101 21.65 1.41 15.13
N GLU A 102 20.74 0.45 15.31
CA GLU A 102 20.96 -0.66 16.21
C GLU A 102 20.35 -1.95 15.65
N ARG A 103 20.96 -3.09 15.98
CA ARG A 103 20.58 -4.41 15.49
C ARG A 103 19.67 -5.13 16.43
N PHE A 104 18.57 -5.66 15.90
CA PHE A 104 17.55 -6.39 16.65
C PHE A 104 17.22 -7.74 16.01
N SER A 105 16.62 -8.62 16.81
CA SER A 105 16.07 -9.88 16.31
C SER A 105 14.85 -9.63 15.43
N LEU A 106 14.76 -10.33 14.30
CA LEU A 106 13.62 -10.28 13.40
C LEU A 106 12.27 -10.64 14.07
N LYS A 107 12.30 -11.32 15.22
CA LYS A 107 11.09 -11.77 15.93
C LYS A 107 10.35 -10.66 16.66
N ASP A 108 11.04 -9.62 17.09
CA ASP A 108 10.50 -8.58 17.97
C ASP A 108 11.02 -7.17 17.72
N PHE A 109 11.76 -6.96 16.61
CA PHE A 109 12.30 -5.64 16.23
C PHE A 109 11.22 -4.56 16.17
N PHE A 110 10.00 -4.88 15.73
CA PHE A 110 8.91 -3.93 15.62
C PHE A 110 8.53 -3.28 16.97
N LEU A 111 8.84 -3.95 18.10
CA LEU A 111 8.61 -3.41 19.44
C LEU A 111 9.54 -2.24 19.80
N TYR A 112 10.57 -1.96 19.00
CA TYR A 112 11.46 -0.81 19.19
C TYR A 112 11.06 0.42 18.40
N PHE A 113 9.95 0.35 17.68
CA PHE A 113 9.33 1.50 17.03
C PHE A 113 8.40 2.22 18.01
N PRO A 114 8.65 3.53 18.33
CA PRO A 114 7.96 4.25 19.38
C PRO A 114 6.56 4.70 18.92
N LEU A 115 5.65 3.76 18.83
CA LEU A 115 4.25 4.06 18.55
C LEU A 115 3.51 4.54 19.81
N PRO A 116 2.46 5.36 19.66
CA PRO A 116 1.63 5.75 20.79
C PRO A 116 1.08 4.54 21.53
N ASP A 117 1.18 4.57 22.82
CA ASP A 117 0.67 3.70 23.87
C ASP A 117 0.10 2.32 23.44
N LYS A 118 0.96 1.28 23.44
CA LYS A 118 0.57 -0.13 23.24
C LYS A 118 -0.21 -0.41 21.95
N SER A 119 0.01 0.40 20.93
CA SER A 119 -0.69 0.29 19.65
C SER A 119 -0.24 -0.90 18.80
N TRP A 120 0.92 -1.50 19.10
CA TRP A 120 1.28 -2.79 18.54
C TRP A 120 0.42 -3.89 19.16
N ARG A 121 -0.39 -4.55 18.35
CA ARG A 121 -1.28 -5.63 18.76
C ARG A 121 -1.14 -6.83 17.84
N SER A 122 -1.40 -8.02 18.38
CA SER A 122 -1.57 -9.20 17.52
C SER A 122 -2.73 -8.98 16.56
N ILE A 123 -2.59 -9.43 15.33
CA ILE A 123 -3.68 -9.39 14.35
C ILE A 123 -4.86 -10.18 14.92
N PRO A 124 -6.05 -9.56 15.06
CA PRO A 124 -7.23 -10.24 15.58
C PRO A 124 -7.61 -11.47 14.76
N ASN A 125 -7.97 -12.57 15.43
CA ASN A 125 -8.36 -13.82 14.77
C ASN A 125 -9.57 -13.66 13.83
N GLN A 126 -10.40 -12.63 14.05
CA GLN A 126 -11.52 -12.29 13.17
C GLN A 126 -11.07 -11.76 11.81
N LEU A 127 -9.86 -11.20 11.74
CA LEU A 127 -9.26 -10.67 10.52
C LEU A 127 -8.37 -11.71 9.83
N ASP A 128 -7.56 -12.44 10.60
CA ASP A 128 -6.70 -13.52 10.10
C ASP A 128 -6.45 -14.56 11.20
N SER A 129 -7.07 -15.71 11.05
CA SER A 129 -6.93 -16.83 12.02
C SER A 129 -5.56 -17.48 12.00
N SER A 130 -4.76 -17.28 10.96
CA SER A 130 -3.40 -17.84 10.79
C SER A 130 -2.28 -16.85 11.13
N ALA A 131 -2.60 -15.65 11.57
CA ALA A 131 -1.63 -14.57 11.78
C ALA A 131 -0.49 -14.93 12.74
N HIS A 132 -0.75 -15.78 13.76
CA HIS A 132 0.25 -16.22 14.73
C HIS A 132 1.35 -17.14 14.15
N GLU A 133 1.11 -17.76 13.01
CA GLU A 133 2.07 -18.61 12.28
C GLU A 133 2.90 -17.84 11.27
N GLN A 134 2.65 -16.54 11.10
CA GLN A 134 3.22 -15.72 10.06
C GLN A 134 4.45 -14.91 10.53
N PHE A 135 5.25 -14.47 9.58
CA PHE A 135 6.36 -13.54 9.79
C PHE A 135 5.88 -12.19 10.36
N VAL A 136 4.82 -11.61 9.77
CA VAL A 136 4.17 -10.39 10.26
C VAL A 136 3.09 -10.80 11.26
N ARG A 137 3.38 -10.68 12.55
CA ARG A 137 2.50 -11.14 13.65
C ARG A 137 1.71 -10.05 14.33
N ALA A 138 2.15 -8.82 14.15
CA ALA A 138 1.57 -7.65 14.77
C ALA A 138 1.20 -6.60 13.73
N THR A 139 0.19 -5.82 14.06
CA THR A 139 -0.22 -4.67 13.28
C THR A 139 -0.49 -3.48 14.21
N TYR A 140 -0.51 -2.30 13.62
CA TYR A 140 -0.79 -1.05 14.33
C TYR A 140 -2.29 -0.89 14.50
N ILE A 141 -2.77 -0.91 15.75
CA ILE A 141 -4.18 -0.70 16.10
C ILE A 141 -4.20 0.27 17.28
N PRO A 142 -4.22 1.58 17.04
CA PRO A 142 -4.34 2.59 18.09
C PRO A 142 -5.72 2.53 18.77
N ASP A 143 -5.79 2.94 20.04
CA ASP A 143 -7.05 3.03 20.75
C ASP A 143 -7.94 4.10 20.12
N GLY A 144 -9.22 3.77 19.91
CA GLY A 144 -10.21 4.68 19.31
C GLY A 144 -10.11 4.84 17.81
N THR A 145 -9.32 3.99 17.10
CA THR A 145 -9.34 3.98 15.64
C THR A 145 -10.64 3.42 15.11
N ASP A 146 -11.13 3.96 14.01
CA ASP A 146 -12.25 3.48 13.20
C ASP A 146 -11.80 2.76 11.92
N GLU A 147 -10.47 2.70 11.68
CA GLU A 147 -9.88 1.96 10.57
C GLU A 147 -8.71 1.09 11.05
N ILE A 148 -8.61 -0.12 10.51
CA ILE A 148 -7.50 -1.03 10.76
C ILE A 148 -6.94 -1.50 9.42
N TYR A 149 -5.62 -1.36 9.27
CA TYR A 149 -4.85 -1.89 8.14
C TYR A 149 -3.93 -3.00 8.64
N TRP A 150 -3.87 -4.13 7.93
CA TRP A 150 -2.97 -5.22 8.27
C TRP A 150 -2.54 -5.99 7.03
N SER A 151 -1.48 -6.77 7.15
CA SER A 151 -1.01 -7.66 6.09
C SER A 151 -1.37 -9.10 6.40
N ALA A 152 -2.09 -9.74 5.48
CA ALA A 152 -2.51 -11.14 5.61
C ALA A 152 -2.35 -11.88 4.28
N LYS A 153 -2.17 -13.20 4.36
CA LYS A 153 -2.08 -14.07 3.19
C LYS A 153 -3.45 -14.28 2.57
N ASP A 154 -3.48 -14.20 1.26
CA ASP A 154 -4.65 -14.62 0.48
C ASP A 154 -4.68 -16.16 0.29
N SER A 155 -5.66 -16.66 -0.48
CA SER A 155 -5.83 -18.09 -0.78
C SER A 155 -4.61 -18.73 -1.46
N ASP A 156 -3.77 -17.94 -2.11
CA ASP A 156 -2.58 -18.42 -2.83
C ASP A 156 -1.30 -18.26 -2.01
N GLY A 157 -1.43 -17.80 -0.77
CA GLY A 157 -0.35 -17.64 0.20
C GLY A 157 0.46 -16.36 0.04
N ILE A 158 -0.01 -15.42 -0.77
CA ILE A 158 0.62 -14.11 -0.97
C ILE A 158 0.03 -13.11 0.01
N ARG A 159 0.90 -12.29 0.63
CA ARG A 159 0.49 -11.27 1.58
C ARG A 159 0.04 -10.04 0.83
N ASN A 160 -1.15 -9.58 1.16
CA ASN A 160 -1.68 -8.33 0.67
C ASN A 160 -2.06 -7.44 1.85
N ILE A 161 -2.20 -6.14 1.61
CA ILE A 161 -2.72 -5.21 2.60
C ILE A 161 -4.25 -5.25 2.56
N TRP A 162 -4.82 -5.49 3.72
CA TRP A 162 -6.25 -5.52 3.97
C TRP A 162 -6.63 -4.34 4.84
N ARG A 163 -7.89 -3.93 4.76
CA ARG A 163 -8.48 -2.92 5.64
C ARG A 163 -9.85 -3.36 6.14
N THR A 164 -10.26 -2.80 7.26
CA THR A 164 -11.62 -2.85 7.80
C THR A 164 -11.95 -1.52 8.45
N GLU A 165 -13.19 -1.10 8.34
CA GLU A 165 -13.71 0.16 8.86
C GLU A 165 -14.78 -0.11 9.92
N TYR A 166 -14.82 0.75 10.95
CA TYR A 166 -15.85 0.68 12.00
C TYR A 166 -17.04 1.55 11.61
N GLN A 167 -18.17 0.93 11.38
CA GLN A 167 -19.42 1.59 10.97
C GLN A 167 -20.59 0.94 11.69
N ASP A 168 -21.56 1.73 12.16
CA ASP A 168 -22.78 1.25 12.81
C ASP A 168 -22.53 0.25 13.96
N SER A 169 -21.53 0.51 14.78
CA SER A 169 -21.09 -0.33 15.92
C SER A 169 -20.52 -1.70 15.54
N LEU A 170 -20.22 -1.93 14.28
CA LEU A 170 -19.61 -3.16 13.76
C LEU A 170 -18.44 -2.84 12.83
N TRP A 171 -17.47 -3.76 12.77
CA TRP A 171 -16.38 -3.70 11.80
C TRP A 171 -16.82 -4.33 10.47
N SER A 172 -16.53 -3.66 9.37
CA SER A 172 -16.83 -4.15 8.02
C SER A 172 -16.10 -5.47 7.74
N ALA A 173 -16.62 -6.25 6.79
CA ALA A 173 -15.89 -7.43 6.33
C ALA A 173 -14.55 -7.01 5.72
N PRO A 174 -13.44 -7.76 5.97
CA PRO A 174 -12.13 -7.46 5.41
C PRO A 174 -12.15 -7.20 3.91
N GLU A 175 -11.46 -6.15 3.48
CA GLU A 175 -11.33 -5.77 2.08
C GLU A 175 -9.87 -5.57 1.70
N LEU A 176 -9.49 -5.96 0.48
CA LEU A 176 -8.21 -5.57 -0.10
C LEU A 176 -8.21 -4.05 -0.32
N ILE A 177 -7.05 -3.43 -0.14
CA ILE A 177 -6.97 -1.97 -0.16
C ILE A 177 -7.39 -1.38 -1.52
N ASN A 178 -6.66 -1.58 -2.59
CA ASN A 178 -7.04 -1.25 -3.98
C ASN A 178 -6.03 -1.85 -4.97
N GLU A 179 -6.31 -1.72 -6.28
CA GLU A 179 -5.48 -2.27 -7.36
C GLU A 179 -4.16 -1.55 -7.56
N GLN A 180 -3.99 -0.35 -7.02
CA GLN A 180 -2.75 0.42 -7.15
C GLN A 180 -1.68 -0.11 -6.17
N ILE A 181 -2.12 -0.54 -4.99
CA ILE A 181 -1.25 -1.02 -3.91
C ILE A 181 -1.12 -2.54 -3.94
N THR A 182 -2.24 -3.25 -4.20
CA THR A 182 -2.27 -4.71 -4.22
C THR A 182 -1.57 -5.27 -5.45
N THR A 183 -0.58 -6.14 -5.27
CA THR A 183 0.16 -6.76 -6.38
C THR A 183 0.05 -8.29 -6.39
N SER A 184 0.79 -8.94 -7.27
CA SER A 184 0.90 -10.41 -7.31
C SER A 184 2.02 -10.96 -6.42
N SER A 185 2.65 -10.11 -5.60
CA SER A 185 3.71 -10.42 -4.64
C SER A 185 3.33 -9.89 -3.26
N ASP A 186 4.24 -9.99 -2.30
CA ASP A 186 3.94 -9.63 -0.91
C ASP A 186 3.97 -8.12 -0.66
N GLU A 187 2.96 -7.62 0.05
CA GLU A 187 2.90 -6.31 0.70
C GLU A 187 2.82 -6.46 2.22
N ILE A 188 3.68 -5.74 2.96
CA ILE A 188 3.79 -5.88 4.41
C ILE A 188 3.90 -4.54 5.14
N TYR A 189 3.61 -4.55 6.45
CA TYR A 189 3.75 -3.43 7.37
C TYR A 189 3.08 -2.12 6.91
N PRO A 190 1.75 -2.13 6.69
CA PRO A 190 1.02 -0.89 6.43
C PRO A 190 1.02 -0.01 7.69
N MET A 191 1.50 1.24 7.55
CA MET A 191 1.59 2.21 8.62
C MET A 191 1.03 3.55 8.15
N LEU A 192 0.10 4.12 8.91
CA LEU A 192 -0.44 5.44 8.62
C LEU A 192 0.46 6.53 9.21
N SER A 193 0.55 7.66 8.51
CA SER A 193 1.08 8.90 9.09
C SER A 193 0.18 9.38 10.23
N SER A 194 0.71 10.23 11.10
CA SER A 194 -0.05 10.74 12.26
C SER A 194 -1.30 11.55 11.88
N ASP A 195 -1.34 12.12 10.68
CA ASP A 195 -2.49 12.85 10.13
C ASP A 195 -3.43 11.95 9.29
N GLY A 196 -3.11 10.66 9.16
CA GLY A 196 -3.89 9.70 8.39
C GLY A 196 -3.87 9.89 6.87
N LYS A 197 -3.05 10.82 6.34
CA LYS A 197 -3.05 11.17 4.91
C LYS A 197 -2.02 10.42 4.07
N GLN A 198 -1.10 9.72 4.70
CA GLN A 198 -0.09 8.90 4.04
C GLN A 198 -0.13 7.48 4.58
N LEU A 199 -0.05 6.53 3.67
CA LEU A 199 0.11 5.11 3.98
C LEU A 199 1.51 4.68 3.54
N PHE A 200 2.34 4.30 4.50
CA PHE A 200 3.65 3.69 4.28
C PHE A 200 3.50 2.17 4.31
N PHE A 201 4.19 1.49 3.42
CA PHE A 201 4.21 0.02 3.40
C PHE A 201 5.43 -0.47 2.63
N ALA A 202 5.71 -1.76 2.71
CA ALA A 202 6.76 -2.39 1.92
C ALA A 202 6.16 -3.38 0.93
N SER A 203 6.67 -3.42 -0.30
CA SER A 203 6.20 -4.31 -1.37
C SER A 203 7.35 -4.94 -2.13
N ARG A 204 7.14 -6.19 -2.56
CA ARG A 204 8.00 -6.90 -3.52
C ARG A 204 7.45 -6.88 -4.95
N GLY A 205 6.23 -6.42 -5.14
CA GLY A 205 5.51 -6.52 -6.41
C GLY A 205 5.41 -5.22 -7.19
N LEU A 206 5.73 -4.10 -6.58
CA LEU A 206 5.81 -2.78 -7.22
C LEU A 206 7.19 -2.56 -7.87
N TYR A 207 7.36 -1.40 -8.48
CA TYR A 207 8.63 -1.02 -9.13
C TYR A 207 9.72 -0.75 -8.09
N GLY A 208 10.40 -1.82 -7.69
CA GLY A 208 11.45 -1.83 -6.68
C GLY A 208 12.82 -2.16 -7.26
N MET A 209 13.83 -2.09 -6.41
CA MET A 209 15.23 -2.40 -6.73
C MET A 209 15.80 -3.53 -5.89
N GLY A 210 15.06 -3.96 -4.86
CA GLY A 210 15.49 -4.97 -3.90
C GLY A 210 14.51 -6.11 -3.69
N GLY A 211 14.49 -6.62 -2.48
CA GLY A 211 13.47 -7.54 -2.01
C GLY A 211 12.18 -6.79 -1.70
N TYR A 212 11.98 -6.42 -0.42
CA TYR A 212 10.97 -5.44 -0.04
C TYR A 212 11.54 -4.03 -0.18
N ASP A 213 10.85 -3.18 -0.90
CA ASP A 213 11.14 -1.75 -0.99
C ASP A 213 10.04 -0.96 -0.29
N LEU A 214 10.40 0.22 0.26
CA LEU A 214 9.49 1.12 0.95
C LEU A 214 8.73 2.02 -0.02
N TYR A 215 7.42 2.10 0.18
CA TYR A 215 6.51 2.93 -0.61
C TYR A 215 5.68 3.83 0.29
N VAL A 216 5.27 4.95 -0.28
CA VAL A 216 4.28 5.85 0.29
C VAL A 216 3.15 6.07 -0.71
N SER A 217 1.91 5.96 -0.25
CA SER A 217 0.71 6.36 -0.98
C SER A 217 0.02 7.49 -0.24
N ASN A 218 -0.44 8.50 -0.97
CA ASN A 218 -1.18 9.61 -0.40
C ASN A 218 -2.69 9.37 -0.56
N TRP A 219 -3.45 9.77 0.45
CA TRP A 219 -4.90 9.76 0.39
C TRP A 219 -5.40 10.81 -0.61
N ASP A 220 -6.24 10.41 -1.54
CA ASP A 220 -6.89 11.31 -2.50
C ASP A 220 -8.32 11.61 -2.03
N GLU A 221 -8.55 12.85 -1.61
CA GLU A 221 -9.85 13.31 -1.09
C GLU A 221 -10.97 13.26 -2.14
N ASN A 222 -10.63 13.38 -3.43
CA ASN A 222 -11.62 13.33 -4.51
C ASN A 222 -12.05 11.89 -4.81
N LEU A 223 -11.09 10.96 -4.75
CA LEU A 223 -11.33 9.54 -4.98
C LEU A 223 -11.80 8.81 -3.71
N LYS A 224 -11.58 9.42 -2.54
CA LYS A 224 -11.74 8.80 -1.21
C LYS A 224 -11.06 7.43 -1.17
N ASP A 225 -9.82 7.42 -1.61
CA ASP A 225 -9.01 6.22 -1.69
C ASP A 225 -7.51 6.56 -1.75
N TRP A 226 -6.66 5.55 -1.57
CA TRP A 226 -5.22 5.66 -1.69
C TRP A 226 -4.81 5.82 -3.16
N GLY A 227 -3.93 6.78 -3.41
CA GLY A 227 -3.38 7.06 -4.74
C GLY A 227 -2.30 6.07 -5.16
N ILE A 228 -1.67 6.35 -6.30
CA ILE A 228 -0.58 5.53 -6.85
C ILE A 228 0.61 5.60 -5.87
N PRO A 229 1.11 4.45 -5.39
CA PRO A 229 2.25 4.43 -4.49
C PRO A 229 3.54 4.87 -5.19
N VAL A 230 4.37 5.60 -4.47
CA VAL A 230 5.67 6.07 -4.92
C VAL A 230 6.76 5.38 -4.08
N ASN A 231 7.77 4.80 -4.74
CA ASN A 231 8.94 4.26 -4.05
C ASN A 231 9.68 5.40 -3.35
N MET A 232 10.06 5.21 -2.09
CA MET A 232 10.74 6.24 -1.31
C MET A 232 12.17 6.51 -1.82
N GLY A 233 12.73 5.59 -2.62
CA GLY A 233 14.04 5.73 -3.25
C GLY A 233 15.19 5.65 -2.26
N PHE A 234 16.41 5.89 -2.76
CA PHE A 234 17.61 5.89 -1.91
C PHE A 234 17.60 7.05 -0.91
N PRO A 235 18.01 6.79 0.34
CA PRO A 235 18.52 5.55 0.91
C PRO A 235 17.48 4.69 1.63
N TYR A 236 16.19 5.05 1.59
CA TYR A 236 15.11 4.32 2.28
C TYR A 236 14.89 2.94 1.68
N SER A 237 14.83 2.85 0.36
CA SER A 237 14.85 1.59 -0.38
C SER A 237 16.28 1.27 -0.84
N SER A 238 16.61 -0.02 -0.92
CA SER A 238 17.94 -0.51 -1.29
C SER A 238 17.83 -1.86 -2.02
N PRO A 239 18.93 -2.45 -2.52
CA PRO A 239 18.91 -3.80 -3.08
C PRO A 239 18.53 -4.92 -2.11
N TYR A 240 18.26 -4.60 -0.87
CA TYR A 240 17.94 -5.53 0.23
C TYR A 240 16.46 -5.47 0.60
N ASP A 241 16.08 -6.08 1.72
CA ASP A 241 14.71 -5.95 2.26
C ASP A 241 14.66 -4.71 3.17
N ASP A 242 13.84 -3.74 2.80
CA ASP A 242 13.57 -2.52 3.55
C ASP A 242 12.07 -2.47 3.87
N PHE A 243 11.72 -2.35 5.16
CA PHE A 243 10.33 -2.45 5.59
C PHE A 243 10.05 -1.72 6.91
N LEU A 244 8.78 -1.60 7.27
CA LEU A 244 8.29 -0.94 8.48
C LEU A 244 8.83 0.49 8.63
N PHE A 245 8.21 1.42 7.93
CA PHE A 245 8.53 2.84 8.02
C PHE A 245 7.52 3.58 8.88
N ILE A 246 8.01 4.45 9.76
CA ILE A 246 7.17 5.40 10.51
C ILE A 246 7.87 6.76 10.61
N ASN A 247 7.06 7.81 10.78
CA ASN A 247 7.50 9.07 11.37
C ASN A 247 7.12 9.07 12.86
N THR A 248 8.04 9.49 13.72
CA THR A 248 7.74 9.55 15.16
C THR A 248 6.66 10.61 15.43
N SER A 249 5.85 10.38 16.45
CA SER A 249 4.70 11.25 16.78
C SER A 249 5.11 12.68 17.17
N ASP A 250 6.36 12.88 17.59
CA ASP A 250 6.94 14.20 17.89
C ASP A 250 7.44 14.93 16.63
N GLY A 251 7.37 14.28 15.46
CA GLY A 251 7.81 14.84 14.18
C GLY A 251 9.32 15.02 14.05
N ARG A 252 10.13 14.42 14.95
CA ARG A 252 11.58 14.60 14.95
C ARG A 252 12.32 13.59 14.08
N TYR A 253 11.82 12.37 14.01
CA TYR A 253 12.54 11.27 13.38
C TYR A 253 11.67 10.50 12.40
N SER A 254 12.32 9.94 11.40
CA SER A 254 11.83 8.84 10.57
C SER A 254 12.56 7.57 10.95
N MET A 255 11.86 6.46 11.01
CA MET A 255 12.44 5.16 11.36
C MET A 255 12.02 4.10 10.35
N PHE A 256 12.94 3.22 10.01
CA PHE A 256 12.64 2.04 9.21
C PHE A 256 13.57 0.89 9.56
N ALA A 257 13.20 -0.31 9.15
CA ALA A 257 14.00 -1.52 9.33
C ALA A 257 14.59 -1.99 8.00
N SER A 258 15.82 -2.51 8.03
CA SER A 258 16.48 -3.07 6.85
C SER A 258 17.42 -4.21 7.22
N ASN A 259 17.52 -5.20 6.33
CA ASN A 259 18.47 -6.31 6.50
C ASN A 259 19.79 -6.10 5.72
N ARG A 260 20.03 -4.90 5.17
CA ARG A 260 21.17 -4.58 4.27
C ARG A 260 22.58 -4.84 4.84
N ALA A 261 22.69 -4.98 6.15
CA ALA A 261 23.96 -5.27 6.81
C ALA A 261 23.85 -6.42 7.83
N CYS A 262 22.81 -7.27 7.69
CA CYS A 262 22.40 -8.23 8.70
C CYS A 262 22.51 -9.67 8.25
N SER A 263 22.57 -10.59 9.24
CA SER A 263 22.34 -12.01 9.03
C SER A 263 20.84 -12.31 8.93
N ALA A 264 20.49 -13.52 8.49
CA ALA A 264 19.12 -13.94 8.20
C ALA A 264 18.08 -13.74 9.33
N ASP A 265 18.53 -13.76 10.60
CA ASP A 265 17.65 -13.67 11.78
C ASP A 265 17.64 -12.29 12.44
N SER A 266 18.28 -11.31 11.84
CA SER A 266 18.42 -9.96 12.38
C SER A 266 18.10 -8.87 11.37
N VAL A 267 17.80 -7.70 11.89
CA VAL A 267 17.49 -6.48 11.14
C VAL A 267 18.05 -5.27 11.87
N ASP A 268 18.60 -4.33 11.16
CA ASP A 268 19.00 -3.03 11.70
C ASP A 268 17.80 -2.07 11.62
N ILE A 269 17.54 -1.34 12.70
CA ILE A 269 16.60 -0.21 12.72
C ILE A 269 17.42 1.06 12.56
N TYR A 270 17.04 1.84 11.57
CA TYR A 270 17.63 3.13 11.25
C TYR A 270 16.74 4.24 11.79
N VAL A 271 17.34 5.21 12.46
CA VAL A 271 16.68 6.43 12.93
C VAL A 271 17.33 7.60 12.21
N LEU A 272 16.52 8.32 11.47
CA LEU A 272 16.93 9.46 10.64
C LEU A 272 16.23 10.71 11.14
N GLU A 273 16.82 11.87 10.97
CA GLU A 273 16.10 13.12 11.14
C GLU A 273 14.96 13.20 10.14
N PHE A 274 13.78 13.62 10.62
CA PHE A 274 12.64 13.82 9.76
C PHE A 274 12.80 15.11 8.96
N ASP A 275 12.77 14.98 7.63
CA ASP A 275 12.72 16.10 6.70
C ASP A 275 11.44 16.00 5.85
N SER A 276 10.55 16.97 6.01
CA SER A 276 9.29 17.01 5.25
C SER A 276 9.47 17.37 3.77
N MET A 277 10.62 17.95 3.40
CA MET A 277 10.93 18.39 2.03
C MET A 277 12.40 18.07 1.67
N PRO A 278 12.75 16.77 1.59
CA PRO A 278 14.13 16.37 1.34
C PRO A 278 14.61 16.85 -0.03
N VAL A 279 15.78 17.49 -0.03
CA VAL A 279 16.47 17.81 -1.27
C VAL A 279 16.96 16.53 -1.93
N ARG A 280 16.59 16.34 -3.19
CA ARG A 280 17.00 15.18 -3.98
C ARG A 280 18.10 15.54 -4.95
N LYS A 281 19.09 14.68 -5.07
CA LYS A 281 20.23 14.83 -5.98
C LYS A 281 20.54 13.54 -6.72
N ALA A 282 21.13 13.67 -7.90
CA ALA A 282 21.66 12.53 -8.64
C ALA A 282 23.00 12.07 -8.06
N ILE A 283 23.18 10.75 -7.94
CA ILE A 283 24.43 10.11 -7.56
C ILE A 283 24.82 9.14 -8.67
N SER A 284 25.99 9.37 -9.30
CA SER A 284 26.43 8.57 -10.43
C SER A 284 27.36 7.42 -10.03
N SER A 285 28.13 7.58 -8.94
CA SER A 285 29.10 6.59 -8.46
C SER A 285 28.40 5.52 -7.60
N PRO A 286 28.59 4.22 -7.91
CA PRO A 286 28.12 3.12 -7.05
C PRO A 286 28.67 3.22 -5.61
N GLU A 287 29.92 3.65 -5.46
CA GLU A 287 30.58 3.78 -4.15
C GLU A 287 29.97 4.90 -3.29
N GLU A 288 29.61 6.03 -3.91
CA GLU A 288 28.91 7.11 -3.23
C GLU A 288 27.48 6.69 -2.86
N LEU A 289 26.81 5.94 -3.72
CA LEU A 289 25.48 5.41 -3.46
C LEU A 289 25.48 4.38 -2.32
N GLU A 290 26.46 3.47 -2.32
CA GLU A 290 26.68 2.53 -1.22
C GLU A 290 26.94 3.27 0.09
N LYS A 291 27.80 4.30 0.07
CA LYS A 291 28.09 5.13 1.25
C LYS A 291 26.84 5.83 1.77
N LEU A 292 26.03 6.40 0.88
CA LEU A 292 24.75 6.99 1.25
C LEU A 292 23.84 5.97 1.94
N CYS A 293 23.72 4.77 1.36
CA CYS A 293 22.83 3.72 1.84
C CYS A 293 23.33 3.02 3.11
N ARG A 294 24.58 3.21 3.52
CA ARG A 294 25.06 2.72 4.83
C ARG A 294 24.36 3.41 5.99
N LEU A 295 23.98 4.67 5.81
CA LEU A 295 23.33 5.46 6.85
C LEU A 295 24.07 5.35 8.19
N ASP A 296 25.40 5.49 8.12
CA ASP A 296 26.22 5.44 9.32
C ASP A 296 25.90 6.68 10.18
N PRO A 297 25.51 6.48 11.46
CA PRO A 297 25.30 7.60 12.35
C PRO A 297 26.57 8.45 12.41
N ALA A 298 26.42 9.78 12.45
CA ALA A 298 27.56 10.66 12.57
C ALA A 298 28.37 10.27 13.82
N GLU A 299 29.64 9.95 13.63
CA GLU A 299 30.53 9.65 14.77
C GLU A 299 30.55 10.86 15.71
N ASP A 300 30.30 10.65 16.98
CA ASP A 300 30.36 11.69 18.00
C ASP A 300 31.82 12.22 18.10
N PRO A 301 32.09 13.45 17.67
CA PRO A 301 33.46 13.99 17.69
C PRO A 301 34.01 14.14 19.11
N GLY A 302 33.19 13.99 20.14
CA GLY A 302 33.60 14.02 21.53
C GLY A 302 34.34 12.78 22.01
N ARG A 303 34.39 11.69 21.22
CA ARG A 303 35.10 10.43 21.56
C ARG A 303 36.50 10.31 21.00
N LEU A 304 36.89 11.10 20.03
CA LEU A 304 38.24 11.11 19.49
C LEU A 304 38.94 12.39 19.96
N GLY A 305 39.89 12.22 20.89
CA GLY A 305 40.78 13.28 21.31
C GLY A 305 41.54 13.83 20.09
N GLY A 306 41.02 14.88 19.49
CA GLY A 306 41.57 15.56 18.33
C GLY A 306 42.47 16.73 18.78
N SER A 307 43.55 16.93 18.06
CA SER A 307 44.47 18.06 18.18
C SER A 307 43.74 19.42 18.13
N PRO A 308 44.26 20.47 18.77
CA PRO A 308 43.61 21.78 18.81
C PRO A 308 43.48 22.39 17.42
N ALA A 309 42.27 22.83 17.09
CA ALA A 309 41.93 23.52 15.86
C ALA A 309 42.69 24.87 15.73
N SER A 310 42.91 25.31 14.49
CA SER A 310 43.50 26.62 14.18
C SER A 310 42.50 27.75 14.54
N SER A 311 42.97 28.99 14.71
CA SER A 311 42.13 30.12 15.13
C SER A 311 41.02 30.49 14.15
N ASP A 312 41.17 30.14 12.88
CA ASP A 312 40.15 30.38 11.84
C ASP A 312 39.00 29.38 11.91
N ASP A 313 39.26 28.12 12.32
CA ASP A 313 38.22 27.10 12.55
C ASP A 313 37.32 27.41 13.75
N ILE A 314 37.79 28.23 14.72
CA ILE A 314 37.01 28.61 15.91
C ILE A 314 35.96 29.68 15.56
N GLN A 315 36.31 30.63 14.66
CA GLN A 315 35.36 31.67 14.23
C GLN A 315 34.26 31.09 13.36
N ASP A 316 34.59 30.21 12.41
CA ASP A 316 33.59 29.52 11.57
C ASP A 316 32.67 28.64 12.39
N ASN A 317 33.16 27.97 13.44
CA ASN A 317 32.33 27.19 14.35
C ASN A 317 31.35 28.03 15.18
N ALA A 318 31.74 29.22 15.64
CA ALA A 318 30.88 30.09 16.44
C ALA A 318 29.73 30.67 15.60
N ASP A 319 30.01 31.08 14.37
CA ASP A 319 29.01 31.61 13.46
C ASP A 319 28.05 30.53 12.98
N MET A 320 28.56 29.32 12.72
CA MET A 320 27.75 28.17 12.40
C MET A 320 26.85 27.77 13.57
N HIS A 321 27.37 27.78 14.81
CA HIS A 321 26.55 27.50 16.00
C HIS A 321 25.41 28.52 16.18
N ARG A 322 25.68 29.79 15.93
CA ARG A 322 24.67 30.86 15.97
C ARG A 322 23.58 30.67 14.90
N TYR A 323 23.97 30.22 13.72
CA TYR A 323 23.03 29.89 12.63
C TYR A 323 22.17 28.68 12.97
N SER A 324 22.77 27.59 13.42
CA SER A 324 22.06 26.35 13.76
C SER A 324 21.11 26.54 14.93
N GLU A 325 21.48 27.31 15.97
CA GLU A 325 20.60 27.65 17.07
C GLU A 325 19.36 28.45 16.60
N LYS A 326 19.58 29.42 15.70
CA LYS A 326 18.48 30.23 15.17
C LYS A 326 17.57 29.44 14.24
N LEU A 327 18.13 28.53 13.45
CA LEU A 327 17.37 27.62 12.59
C LEU A 327 16.50 26.68 13.41
N LEU A 328 17.03 26.12 14.51
CA LEU A 328 16.27 25.33 15.47
C LEU A 328 15.10 26.13 16.06
N GLN A 329 15.34 27.38 16.44
CA GLN A 329 14.30 28.25 16.98
C GLN A 329 13.17 28.47 15.96
N VAL A 330 13.50 28.71 14.69
CA VAL A 330 12.52 28.88 13.61
C VAL A 330 11.70 27.60 13.41
N ARG A 331 12.37 26.44 13.39
CA ARG A 331 11.71 25.13 13.24
C ARG A 331 10.77 24.86 14.41
N SER A 332 11.22 25.01 15.65
CA SER A 332 10.40 24.76 16.84
C SER A 332 9.16 25.68 16.94
N LEU A 333 9.28 26.93 16.46
CA LEU A 333 8.15 27.85 16.39
C LEU A 333 7.14 27.44 15.31
N ARG A 334 7.59 26.96 14.14
CA ARG A 334 6.72 26.40 13.09
C ARG A 334 5.95 25.19 13.60
N ASP A 335 6.63 24.25 14.26
CA ASP A 335 6.01 23.06 14.84
C ASP A 335 5.00 23.41 15.92
N SER A 336 5.34 24.40 16.78
CA SER A 336 4.41 24.90 17.79
C SER A 336 3.17 25.50 17.16
N ILE A 337 3.30 26.32 16.11
CA ILE A 337 2.18 26.92 15.39
C ILE A 337 1.31 25.84 14.76
N TYR A 338 1.92 24.86 14.12
CA TYR A 338 1.21 23.73 13.51
C TYR A 338 0.41 22.94 14.56
N LYS A 339 1.05 22.56 15.67
CA LYS A 339 0.41 21.84 16.78
C LYS A 339 -0.75 22.63 17.37
N TYR A 340 -0.53 23.92 17.71
CA TYR A 340 -1.60 24.78 18.25
C TYR A 340 -2.75 24.97 17.27
N SER A 341 -2.46 25.10 15.97
CA SER A 341 -3.47 25.20 14.91
C SER A 341 -4.31 23.93 14.81
N THR A 342 -3.66 22.77 14.76
CA THR A 342 -4.34 21.47 14.69
C THR A 342 -5.19 21.18 15.92
N ASP A 343 -4.65 21.47 17.12
CA ASP A 343 -5.39 21.31 18.37
C ASP A 343 -6.58 22.28 18.47
N LEU A 344 -6.44 23.49 17.93
CA LEU A 344 -7.53 24.46 17.86
C LEU A 344 -8.67 23.98 16.97
N ASP A 345 -8.34 23.41 15.82
CA ASP A 345 -9.34 22.88 14.88
C ASP A 345 -10.07 21.66 15.46
N LYS A 346 -9.36 20.79 16.19
CA LYS A 346 -9.95 19.68 16.96
C LYS A 346 -10.88 20.20 18.05
N ASP A 347 -10.43 21.16 18.85
CA ASP A 347 -11.25 21.75 19.92
C ASP A 347 -12.52 22.43 19.37
N ARG A 348 -12.42 23.09 18.21
CA ARG A 348 -13.57 23.73 17.54
C ARG A 348 -14.59 22.69 17.03
N SER A 349 -14.13 21.60 16.45
CA SER A 349 -15.02 20.52 16.02
C SER A 349 -15.72 19.89 17.22
N TRP A 350 -14.96 19.62 18.28
CA TRP A 350 -15.50 19.03 19.51
C TRP A 350 -16.46 19.97 20.26
N LEU A 351 -16.29 21.29 20.17
CA LEU A 351 -17.20 22.29 20.78
C LEU A 351 -18.64 22.16 20.27
N THR A 352 -18.85 21.61 19.06
CA THR A 352 -20.18 21.39 18.50
C THR A 352 -20.89 20.18 19.12
N GLU A 353 -20.14 19.24 19.69
CA GLU A 353 -20.64 17.96 20.21
C GLU A 353 -20.87 17.99 21.73
N VAL A 354 -20.19 18.88 22.46
CA VAL A 354 -20.18 18.92 23.92
C VAL A 354 -21.21 19.91 24.47
N SER A 355 -21.78 19.63 25.65
CA SER A 355 -22.75 20.49 26.34
C SER A 355 -22.40 20.73 27.82
N GLY A 356 -23.00 21.76 28.44
CA GLY A 356 -22.86 22.03 29.85
C GLY A 356 -21.50 22.61 30.26
N GLN A 357 -20.95 22.16 31.39
CA GLN A 357 -19.72 22.70 31.99
C GLN A 357 -18.47 22.40 31.14
N GLU A 358 -18.46 21.28 30.41
CA GLU A 358 -17.37 20.91 29.51
C GLU A 358 -17.27 21.86 28.32
N LYS A 359 -18.40 22.28 27.77
CA LYS A 359 -18.46 23.29 26.70
C LYS A 359 -17.80 24.60 27.11
N SER A 360 -18.03 25.03 28.36
CA SER A 360 -17.45 26.29 28.90
C SER A 360 -15.91 26.17 29.06
N LYS A 361 -15.41 25.03 29.52
CA LYS A 361 -13.97 24.77 29.65
C LYS A 361 -13.29 24.73 28.29
N LEU A 362 -13.92 24.05 27.32
CA LEU A 362 -13.40 23.91 25.96
C LEU A 362 -13.38 25.28 25.24
N ALA A 363 -14.44 26.10 25.40
CA ALA A 363 -14.48 27.47 24.88
C ALA A 363 -13.35 28.34 25.45
N ALA A 364 -13.06 28.24 26.76
CA ALA A 364 -11.94 28.95 27.38
C ALA A 364 -10.57 28.48 26.82
N SER A 365 -10.40 27.17 26.56
CA SER A 365 -9.21 26.61 25.91
C SER A 365 -9.02 27.17 24.50
N ILE A 366 -10.09 27.22 23.70
CA ILE A 366 -10.08 27.78 22.34
C ILE A 366 -9.63 29.24 22.37
N ILE A 367 -10.24 30.08 23.23
CA ILE A 367 -9.87 31.48 23.35
C ILE A 367 -8.39 31.66 23.73
N SER A 368 -7.89 30.83 24.65
CA SER A 368 -6.48 30.85 25.04
C SER A 368 -5.55 30.50 23.89
N LYS A 369 -5.88 29.43 23.12
CA LYS A 369 -5.09 29.01 21.96
C LYS A 369 -5.16 30.05 20.83
N GLU A 370 -6.32 30.65 20.58
CA GLU A 370 -6.48 31.72 19.60
C GLU A 370 -5.65 32.96 19.95
N ALA A 371 -5.51 33.30 21.24
CA ALA A 371 -4.68 34.40 21.68
C ALA A 371 -3.17 34.11 21.60
N MET A 372 -2.78 32.81 21.66
CA MET A 372 -1.37 32.39 21.60
C MET A 372 -0.86 32.33 20.16
N LEU A 373 -1.69 31.91 19.20
CA LEU A 373 -1.29 31.75 17.79
C LEU A 373 -0.68 33.00 17.15
N PRO A 374 -1.25 34.22 17.28
CA PRO A 374 -0.62 35.44 16.77
C PRO A 374 0.75 35.70 17.41
N ARG A 375 0.91 35.47 18.71
CA ARG A 375 2.18 35.67 19.43
C ARG A 375 3.26 34.72 18.89
N LEU A 376 2.91 33.46 18.65
CA LEU A 376 3.83 32.49 18.05
C LEU A 376 4.21 32.87 16.60
N LYS A 377 3.24 33.39 15.82
CA LYS A 377 3.50 33.87 14.45
C LYS A 377 4.41 35.12 14.47
N ASP A 378 4.23 36.03 15.40
CA ASP A 378 5.10 37.20 15.56
C ASP A 378 6.52 36.78 15.97
N SER A 379 6.63 35.81 16.89
CA SER A 379 7.92 35.26 17.31
C SER A 379 8.61 34.55 16.14
N LEU A 380 7.88 33.79 15.31
CA LEU A 380 8.41 33.16 14.11
C LEU A 380 8.90 34.20 13.09
N ALA A 381 8.14 35.27 12.87
CA ALA A 381 8.54 36.34 11.96
C ALA A 381 9.79 37.09 12.46
N ALA A 382 9.94 37.25 13.76
CA ALA A 382 11.15 37.84 14.36
C ALA A 382 12.35 36.91 14.21
N ALA A 383 12.22 35.63 14.56
CA ALA A 383 13.29 34.64 14.45
C ALA A 383 13.73 34.42 12.98
N SER A 384 12.78 34.41 12.03
CA SER A 384 13.07 34.31 10.60
C SER A 384 13.84 35.51 10.06
N ARG A 385 13.53 36.72 10.54
CA ARG A 385 14.29 37.93 10.17
C ARG A 385 15.72 37.91 10.72
N GLU A 386 15.92 37.41 11.94
CA GLU A 386 17.27 37.24 12.49
C GLU A 386 18.05 36.17 11.73
N LEU A 387 17.44 35.07 11.35
CA LEU A 387 18.06 34.03 10.52
C LEU A 387 18.50 34.61 9.18
N GLN A 388 17.63 35.35 8.48
CA GLN A 388 17.97 36.02 7.22
C GLN A 388 19.11 37.04 7.38
N LYS A 389 19.18 37.70 8.54
CA LYS A 389 20.29 38.61 8.81
C LYS A 389 21.62 37.88 8.94
N ILE A 390 21.64 36.74 9.61
CA ILE A 390 22.83 35.88 9.71
C ILE A 390 23.25 35.37 8.32
N GLU A 391 22.30 34.91 7.50
CA GLU A 391 22.55 34.51 6.11
C GLU A 391 23.14 35.65 5.26
N LEU A 392 22.66 36.89 5.46
CA LEU A 392 23.18 38.05 4.78
C LEU A 392 24.62 38.43 5.28
N GLU A 393 24.89 38.29 6.58
CA GLU A 393 26.24 38.48 7.15
C GLU A 393 27.22 37.48 6.54
N PHE A 394 26.85 36.22 6.35
CA PHE A 394 27.67 35.22 5.65
C PHE A 394 27.94 35.61 4.19
N LEU A 395 26.91 36.04 3.44
CA LEU A 395 27.07 36.47 2.05
C LEU A 395 28.02 37.70 1.93
N GLN A 396 28.01 38.61 2.91
CA GLN A 396 28.86 39.81 2.92
C GLN A 396 30.33 39.51 3.30
N SER A 397 30.57 38.44 4.05
CA SER A 397 31.94 38.02 4.41
C SER A 397 32.74 37.40 3.25
N GLY A 398 32.15 37.32 2.04
CA GLY A 398 32.81 36.82 0.84
C GLY A 398 32.94 35.28 0.80
N VAL A 399 32.38 34.60 1.76
CA VAL A 399 32.22 33.13 1.71
C VAL A 399 31.12 32.85 0.73
N VAL A 400 31.43 32.31 -0.43
CA VAL A 400 30.45 31.78 -1.37
C VAL A 400 29.85 30.55 -0.70
N ILE A 401 28.80 30.75 0.07
CA ILE A 401 28.12 29.69 0.77
C ILE A 401 27.03 29.15 -0.16
N ASP A 402 27.22 27.89 -0.53
CA ASP A 402 26.13 27.10 -1.05
C ASP A 402 25.08 26.97 0.07
N PRO A 403 23.87 27.55 -0.08
CA PRO A 403 22.83 27.50 0.99
C PRO A 403 22.51 26.06 1.41
N GLU A 404 22.60 25.10 0.47
CA GLU A 404 22.39 23.69 0.74
C GLU A 404 23.49 23.10 1.63
N LYS A 405 24.75 23.51 1.41
CA LYS A 405 25.87 23.07 2.24
C LYS A 405 25.80 23.64 3.65
N LEU A 406 25.43 24.92 3.79
CA LEU A 406 25.23 25.57 5.08
C LEU A 406 24.11 24.90 5.89
N GLN A 407 23.00 24.60 5.23
CA GLN A 407 21.88 23.92 5.86
C GLN A 407 22.26 22.50 6.29
N HIS A 408 23.02 21.78 5.47
CA HIS A 408 23.54 20.45 5.80
C HIS A 408 24.53 20.46 6.98
N GLU A 409 25.40 21.46 7.08
CA GLU A 409 26.34 21.62 8.19
C GLU A 409 25.60 22.02 9.48
N ALA A 410 24.60 22.91 9.39
CA ALA A 410 23.76 23.25 10.51
C ALA A 410 22.93 22.04 11.02
N ASP A 411 22.40 21.23 10.11
CA ASP A 411 21.68 20.00 10.46
C ASP A 411 22.61 18.99 11.16
N ARG A 412 23.86 18.87 10.72
CA ARG A 412 24.88 18.05 11.39
C ARG A 412 25.21 18.55 12.79
N GLU A 413 25.28 19.86 12.99
CA GLU A 413 25.56 20.45 14.31
C GLU A 413 24.37 20.29 15.27
N ILE A 414 23.15 20.41 14.78
CA ILE A 414 21.92 20.14 15.54
C ILE A 414 21.92 18.68 16.04
N VAL A 415 22.29 17.74 15.19
CA VAL A 415 22.42 16.30 15.55
C VAL A 415 23.50 16.09 16.60
N ARG A 416 24.65 16.77 16.48
CA ARG A 416 25.76 16.69 17.45
C ARG A 416 25.35 17.19 18.85
N ASN A 417 24.47 18.20 18.91
CA ASN A 417 24.01 18.80 20.16
C ASN A 417 22.73 18.16 20.72
N SER A 418 22.05 17.27 19.96
CA SER A 418 20.93 16.49 20.47
C SER A 418 21.46 15.24 21.19
N ALA A 419 20.93 14.97 22.39
CA ALA A 419 21.17 13.69 23.06
C ALA A 419 20.82 12.56 22.10
N GLY A 420 21.73 11.60 21.86
CA GLY A 420 21.56 10.51 20.91
C GLY A 420 20.26 9.75 21.15
N TYR A 421 19.65 9.24 20.08
CA TYR A 421 18.42 8.45 20.18
C TYR A 421 18.66 7.18 21.01
N THR A 422 17.77 6.88 21.93
CA THR A 422 17.84 5.68 22.76
C THR A 422 16.67 4.75 22.40
N PHE A 423 16.99 3.54 21.96
CA PHE A 423 15.98 2.53 21.66
C PHE A 423 15.35 2.01 22.94
N SER A 424 14.03 2.02 23.00
CA SER A 424 13.24 1.49 24.09
C SER A 424 12.29 0.43 23.57
N LYS A 425 12.29 -0.76 24.20
CA LYS A 425 11.39 -1.82 23.82
C LYS A 425 9.98 -1.53 24.33
N MET A 426 9.04 -1.41 23.42
CA MET A 426 7.61 -1.24 23.72
C MET A 426 6.98 -2.58 24.12
N SER A 427 5.86 -2.52 24.83
CA SER A 427 5.03 -3.69 25.10
C SER A 427 3.87 -3.79 24.11
N MET A 428 3.52 -5.01 23.73
CA MET A 428 2.30 -5.21 22.94
C MET A 428 1.05 -4.86 23.76
N GLY A 429 0.05 -4.31 23.11
CA GLY A 429 -1.28 -4.12 23.66
C GLY A 429 -2.03 -5.44 23.83
N ALA A 430 -3.11 -5.40 24.60
CA ALA A 430 -3.99 -6.56 24.73
C ALA A 430 -4.62 -6.95 23.38
N PRO A 431 -4.87 -8.23 23.13
CA PRO A 431 -5.59 -8.67 21.94
C PRO A 431 -6.96 -7.99 21.84
N VAL A 432 -7.30 -7.50 20.66
CA VAL A 432 -8.60 -6.85 20.40
C VAL A 432 -9.57 -7.90 19.86
N ARG A 433 -10.82 -7.83 20.32
CA ARG A 433 -11.93 -8.60 19.74
C ARG A 433 -12.81 -7.67 18.93
N LEU A 434 -13.00 -7.99 17.66
CA LEU A 434 -13.78 -7.20 16.74
C LEU A 434 -15.17 -7.83 16.56
N ALA A 435 -16.21 -7.02 16.65
CA ALA A 435 -17.54 -7.43 16.26
C ALA A 435 -17.69 -7.17 14.77
N MET A 436 -17.62 -8.22 13.95
CA MET A 436 -17.62 -8.13 12.50
C MET A 436 -19.03 -8.17 11.92
N GLN A 437 -19.26 -7.38 10.87
CA GLN A 437 -20.43 -7.56 10.01
C GLN A 437 -20.35 -8.92 9.31
N LYS A 438 -21.51 -9.53 9.08
CA LYS A 438 -21.57 -10.76 8.28
C LYS A 438 -21.18 -10.42 6.84
N PRO A 439 -20.29 -11.22 6.21
CA PRO A 439 -19.93 -10.99 4.82
C PRO A 439 -21.18 -11.05 3.94
N LYS A 440 -21.36 -10.04 3.08
CA LYS A 440 -22.41 -10.09 2.06
C LYS A 440 -22.07 -11.21 1.08
N PRO A 441 -23.01 -12.08 0.68
CA PRO A 441 -22.74 -13.08 -0.33
C PRO A 441 -22.44 -12.39 -1.65
N SER A 442 -21.34 -12.78 -2.27
CA SER A 442 -20.95 -12.31 -3.59
C SER A 442 -21.62 -13.16 -4.68
N PHE A 443 -21.91 -12.53 -5.82
CA PHE A 443 -22.30 -13.25 -7.03
C PHE A 443 -21.06 -13.98 -7.57
N ASP A 444 -21.17 -15.32 -7.70
CA ASP A 444 -20.07 -16.15 -8.20
C ASP A 444 -20.11 -16.30 -9.72
N TYR A 445 -19.72 -15.24 -10.44
CA TYR A 445 -19.43 -15.29 -11.89
C TYR A 445 -17.93 -15.25 -12.13
N THR A 446 -17.15 -15.98 -11.33
CA THR A 446 -15.71 -16.06 -11.45
C THR A 446 -15.32 -16.91 -12.68
N PHE A 447 -14.10 -16.68 -13.14
CA PHE A 447 -13.46 -17.52 -14.15
C PHE A 447 -12.82 -18.74 -13.49
N GLN A 448 -12.56 -19.76 -14.32
CA GLN A 448 -11.76 -20.94 -13.96
C GLN A 448 -10.48 -20.98 -14.78
N VAL A 449 -9.45 -21.61 -14.21
CA VAL A 449 -8.22 -21.92 -14.94
C VAL A 449 -8.24 -23.41 -15.28
N LEU A 450 -8.42 -23.71 -16.55
CA LEU A 450 -8.50 -25.07 -17.08
C LEU A 450 -7.21 -25.46 -17.81
N LYS A 451 -7.06 -26.73 -18.17
CA LYS A 451 -5.93 -27.19 -19.00
C LYS A 451 -5.92 -26.49 -20.38
N GLU A 452 -7.11 -26.29 -20.96
CA GLU A 452 -7.32 -25.48 -22.14
C GLU A 452 -8.39 -24.43 -21.81
N GLY A 453 -8.08 -23.16 -22.11
CA GLY A 453 -9.03 -22.06 -21.91
C GLY A 453 -10.14 -22.10 -22.95
N ARG A 454 -11.22 -21.34 -22.67
CA ARG A 454 -12.35 -21.21 -23.58
C ARG A 454 -12.75 -19.75 -23.73
N PHE A 455 -13.09 -19.36 -24.95
CA PHE A 455 -13.79 -18.09 -25.18
C PHE A 455 -15.25 -18.22 -24.77
N ALA A 456 -15.84 -17.12 -24.36
CA ALA A 456 -17.26 -17.06 -24.08
C ALA A 456 -18.06 -17.25 -25.39
N GLU A 457 -19.15 -18.01 -25.32
CA GLU A 457 -20.06 -18.18 -26.45
C GLU A 457 -20.91 -16.92 -26.67
N ASP A 458 -21.28 -16.26 -25.57
CA ASP A 458 -21.96 -14.95 -25.55
C ASP A 458 -21.06 -13.91 -24.90
N ASN A 459 -20.80 -12.82 -25.63
CA ASN A 459 -19.97 -11.70 -25.17
C ASN A 459 -20.82 -10.51 -24.67
N THR A 460 -22.14 -10.64 -24.58
CA THR A 460 -23.01 -9.60 -24.06
C THR A 460 -22.81 -9.43 -22.55
N LEU A 461 -22.74 -8.15 -22.12
CA LEU A 461 -22.66 -7.86 -20.70
C LEU A 461 -24.07 -7.78 -20.09
N PRO A 462 -24.28 -8.35 -18.90
CA PRO A 462 -25.51 -8.14 -18.15
C PRO A 462 -25.76 -6.65 -17.89
N GLY A 463 -27.01 -6.24 -17.74
CA GLY A 463 -27.38 -4.89 -17.35
C GLY A 463 -26.87 -4.52 -15.95
N GLY A 464 -26.82 -3.21 -15.65
CA GLY A 464 -26.31 -2.66 -14.42
C GLY A 464 -24.79 -2.52 -14.39
N LEU A 465 -24.26 -2.32 -13.19
CA LEU A 465 -22.82 -2.17 -12.97
C LEU A 465 -22.10 -3.52 -13.04
N ILE A 466 -21.07 -3.61 -13.88
CA ILE A 466 -20.25 -4.80 -14.07
C ILE A 466 -18.77 -4.39 -14.07
N TYR A 467 -17.95 -5.13 -13.33
CA TYR A 467 -16.51 -5.10 -13.43
C TYR A 467 -16.00 -6.33 -14.16
N GLN A 468 -14.93 -6.17 -14.94
CA GLN A 468 -14.19 -7.25 -15.57
C GLN A 468 -12.68 -7.04 -15.42
N ILE A 469 -11.90 -8.11 -15.59
CA ILE A 469 -10.44 -8.02 -15.66
C ILE A 469 -10.03 -8.09 -17.12
N GLN A 470 -9.55 -6.99 -17.68
CA GLN A 470 -9.02 -6.93 -19.05
C GLN A 470 -7.61 -7.51 -19.07
N LEU A 471 -7.40 -8.51 -19.94
CA LEU A 471 -6.15 -9.26 -20.06
C LEU A 471 -5.16 -8.55 -20.99
N PHE A 472 -5.60 -8.27 -22.20
CA PHE A 472 -4.80 -7.65 -23.28
C PHE A 472 -5.70 -7.14 -24.40
N SER A 473 -5.08 -6.40 -25.34
CA SER A 473 -5.73 -5.93 -26.57
C SER A 473 -4.82 -6.23 -27.77
N LEU A 474 -5.34 -6.92 -28.78
CA LEU A 474 -4.61 -7.36 -29.97
C LEU A 474 -5.17 -6.76 -31.24
N SER A 475 -4.34 -6.67 -32.30
CA SER A 475 -4.76 -6.28 -33.65
C SER A 475 -5.40 -7.44 -34.45
N SER A 476 -5.22 -8.69 -33.98
CA SER A 476 -5.82 -9.89 -34.54
C SER A 476 -6.49 -10.72 -33.45
N LYS A 477 -7.35 -11.66 -33.83
CA LYS A 477 -8.01 -12.55 -32.86
C LYS A 477 -7.01 -13.38 -32.08
N ALA A 478 -7.25 -13.48 -30.77
CA ALA A 478 -6.44 -14.31 -29.89
C ALA A 478 -6.67 -15.80 -30.14
N THR A 479 -5.64 -16.58 -29.94
CA THR A 479 -5.69 -18.04 -29.96
C THR A 479 -5.95 -18.61 -28.56
N ILE A 480 -6.44 -19.85 -28.46
CA ILE A 480 -6.66 -20.56 -27.19
C ILE A 480 -5.39 -20.61 -26.33
N LYS A 481 -4.21 -20.74 -26.96
CA LYS A 481 -2.93 -20.77 -26.23
C LYS A 481 -2.63 -19.45 -25.53
N GLN A 482 -3.04 -18.31 -26.11
CA GLN A 482 -2.79 -16.97 -25.55
C GLN A 482 -3.64 -16.67 -24.31
N ILE A 483 -4.78 -17.34 -24.12
CA ILE A 483 -5.63 -17.16 -22.94
C ILE A 483 -5.21 -18.03 -21.73
N LYS A 484 -4.13 -18.83 -21.88
CA LYS A 484 -3.43 -19.55 -20.80
C LYS A 484 -4.36 -20.32 -19.84
N GLY A 485 -5.40 -20.95 -20.36
CA GLY A 485 -6.33 -21.77 -19.58
C GLY A 485 -7.50 -21.01 -18.94
N LEU A 486 -7.55 -19.69 -19.03
CA LEU A 486 -8.69 -18.92 -18.51
C LEU A 486 -9.99 -19.26 -19.25
N SER A 487 -11.10 -19.36 -18.52
CA SER A 487 -12.42 -19.76 -19.05
C SER A 487 -13.55 -19.23 -18.15
N PRO A 488 -14.58 -18.57 -18.72
CA PRO A 488 -14.67 -18.06 -20.08
C PRO A 488 -13.90 -16.74 -20.26
N VAL A 489 -13.36 -16.51 -21.45
CA VAL A 489 -12.74 -15.24 -21.84
C VAL A 489 -13.66 -14.52 -22.82
N PHE A 490 -14.05 -13.31 -22.50
CA PHE A 490 -14.93 -12.47 -23.29
C PHE A 490 -14.11 -11.66 -24.31
N GLU A 491 -14.59 -11.61 -25.55
CA GLU A 491 -14.02 -10.81 -26.63
C GLU A 491 -14.91 -9.60 -26.92
N ARG A 492 -14.32 -8.42 -27.04
CA ARG A 492 -15.04 -7.20 -27.44
C ARG A 492 -14.26 -6.42 -28.48
N PRO A 493 -14.98 -5.74 -29.40
CA PRO A 493 -14.34 -4.82 -30.32
C PRO A 493 -13.79 -3.61 -29.57
N GLY A 494 -12.54 -3.25 -29.85
CA GLY A 494 -11.88 -2.04 -29.36
C GLY A 494 -11.79 -0.97 -30.44
N SER A 495 -11.23 0.18 -30.13
CA SER A 495 -10.91 1.23 -31.10
C SER A 495 -9.89 0.74 -32.13
N ALA A 496 -9.92 1.31 -33.34
CA ALA A 496 -8.98 0.99 -34.43
C ALA A 496 -8.91 -0.50 -34.81
N GLY A 497 -10.04 -1.22 -34.74
CA GLY A 497 -10.11 -2.63 -35.15
C GLY A 497 -9.40 -3.62 -34.20
N ARG A 498 -9.08 -3.20 -32.99
CA ARG A 498 -8.48 -4.07 -31.98
C ARG A 498 -9.52 -4.98 -31.33
N HIS A 499 -9.05 -6.13 -30.86
CA HIS A 499 -9.82 -7.09 -30.08
C HIS A 499 -9.39 -7.01 -28.63
N ILE A 500 -10.33 -6.70 -27.73
CA ILE A 500 -10.10 -6.59 -26.28
C ILE A 500 -10.60 -7.87 -25.62
N TYR A 501 -9.76 -8.49 -24.81
CA TYR A 501 -10.06 -9.73 -24.10
C TYR A 501 -10.15 -9.48 -22.61
N SER A 502 -11.24 -9.95 -21.99
CA SER A 502 -11.52 -9.77 -20.57
C SER A 502 -12.03 -11.07 -19.94
N VAL A 503 -11.91 -11.19 -18.62
CA VAL A 503 -12.35 -12.37 -17.88
C VAL A 503 -13.13 -11.96 -16.63
N GLY A 504 -14.09 -12.81 -16.24
CA GLY A 504 -14.95 -12.60 -15.08
C GLY A 504 -16.06 -11.57 -15.32
N LEU A 505 -17.12 -11.68 -14.53
CA LEU A 505 -18.23 -10.73 -14.44
C LEU A 505 -18.50 -10.50 -12.96
N PHE A 506 -18.10 -9.35 -12.45
CA PHE A 506 -18.20 -9.05 -11.03
C PHE A 506 -19.15 -7.88 -10.82
N ARG A 507 -19.95 -7.94 -9.77
CA ARG A 507 -20.87 -6.88 -9.37
C ARG A 507 -20.25 -5.91 -8.37
N SER A 508 -19.19 -6.32 -7.69
CA SER A 508 -18.50 -5.48 -6.72
C SER A 508 -17.03 -5.28 -7.07
N TYR A 509 -16.49 -4.11 -6.72
CA TYR A 509 -15.09 -3.82 -6.84
C TYR A 509 -14.23 -4.76 -5.96
N LYS A 510 -14.71 -5.11 -4.79
CA LYS A 510 -14.08 -6.06 -3.88
C LYS A 510 -13.81 -7.41 -4.55
N ASP A 511 -14.81 -7.96 -5.24
CA ASP A 511 -14.69 -9.28 -5.86
C ASP A 511 -13.75 -9.28 -7.07
N VAL A 512 -13.83 -8.25 -7.93
CA VAL A 512 -12.92 -8.16 -9.07
C VAL A 512 -11.48 -7.96 -8.61
N LEU A 513 -11.24 -7.18 -7.57
CA LEU A 513 -9.91 -6.95 -7.01
C LEU A 513 -9.33 -8.24 -6.41
N ALA A 514 -10.11 -9.01 -5.66
CA ALA A 514 -9.69 -10.30 -5.11
C ALA A 514 -9.29 -11.32 -6.20
N ASN A 515 -9.83 -11.18 -7.41
CA ASN A 515 -9.53 -12.07 -8.52
C ASN A 515 -8.44 -11.52 -9.48
N LEU A 516 -8.13 -10.23 -9.44
CA LEU A 516 -7.11 -9.61 -10.31
C LEU A 516 -5.75 -10.29 -10.15
N ASN A 517 -5.32 -10.54 -8.92
CA ASN A 517 -4.02 -11.17 -8.66
C ASN A 517 -3.95 -12.61 -9.15
N LYS A 518 -5.06 -13.35 -9.11
CA LYS A 518 -5.13 -14.71 -9.69
C LYS A 518 -4.85 -14.66 -11.20
N VAL A 519 -5.42 -13.67 -11.89
CA VAL A 519 -5.18 -13.47 -13.34
C VAL A 519 -3.74 -13.07 -13.62
N LYS A 520 -3.18 -12.15 -12.84
CA LYS A 520 -1.77 -11.74 -12.98
C LYS A 520 -0.81 -12.91 -12.79
N ARG A 521 -1.08 -13.83 -11.86
CA ARG A 521 -0.27 -15.04 -11.61
C ARG A 521 -0.35 -16.08 -12.73
N VAL A 522 -1.48 -16.18 -13.43
CA VAL A 522 -1.59 -17.00 -14.65
C VAL A 522 -0.65 -16.50 -15.77
N GLY A 523 -0.11 -15.27 -15.61
CA GLY A 523 0.87 -14.67 -16.50
C GLY A 523 0.32 -13.50 -17.33
N PHE A 524 -0.72 -12.82 -16.85
CA PHE A 524 -1.25 -11.59 -17.44
C PHE A 524 -0.90 -10.40 -16.53
N ARG A 525 0.38 -10.11 -16.37
CA ARG A 525 0.89 -9.11 -15.43
C ARG A 525 0.35 -7.69 -15.69
N SER A 526 0.06 -7.37 -16.95
CA SER A 526 -0.54 -6.09 -17.36
C SER A 526 -2.07 -6.06 -17.27
N ALA A 527 -2.71 -7.09 -16.65
CA ALA A 527 -4.15 -7.11 -16.50
C ALA A 527 -4.62 -5.96 -15.61
N ILE A 528 -5.72 -5.33 -16.00
CA ILE A 528 -6.33 -4.19 -15.32
C ILE A 528 -7.82 -4.42 -15.09
N ILE A 529 -8.37 -3.77 -14.06
CA ILE A 529 -9.81 -3.72 -13.84
C ILE A 529 -10.44 -2.73 -14.81
N VAL A 530 -11.55 -3.11 -15.40
CA VAL A 530 -12.40 -2.25 -16.25
C VAL A 530 -13.84 -2.35 -15.78
N ALA A 531 -14.61 -1.28 -15.95
CA ALA A 531 -15.98 -1.21 -15.47
C ALA A 531 -16.95 -0.78 -16.57
N PHE A 532 -18.20 -1.23 -16.47
CA PHE A 532 -19.29 -0.97 -17.41
C PHE A 532 -20.57 -0.71 -16.64
N LEU A 533 -21.33 0.23 -17.13
CA LEU A 533 -22.72 0.48 -16.71
C LEU A 533 -23.62 0.25 -17.92
N ASP A 534 -24.54 -0.70 -17.84
CA ASP A 534 -25.44 -1.10 -18.93
C ASP A 534 -24.68 -1.34 -20.26
N GLY A 535 -23.55 -2.05 -20.19
CA GLY A 535 -22.68 -2.36 -21.33
C GLY A 535 -21.81 -1.22 -21.82
N LYS A 536 -21.95 0.02 -21.30
CA LYS A 536 -21.11 1.17 -21.66
C LYS A 536 -19.90 1.27 -20.74
N PRO A 537 -18.68 1.47 -21.26
CA PRO A 537 -17.49 1.61 -20.44
C PRO A 537 -17.54 2.89 -19.60
N ILE A 538 -17.18 2.77 -18.32
CA ILE A 538 -17.01 3.87 -17.37
C ILE A 538 -15.66 3.74 -16.66
N THR A 539 -15.19 4.81 -16.03
CA THR A 539 -13.97 4.72 -15.21
C THR A 539 -14.23 3.89 -13.95
N VAL A 540 -13.21 3.18 -13.47
CA VAL A 540 -13.30 2.38 -12.24
C VAL A 540 -13.71 3.24 -11.05
N GLN A 541 -13.18 4.46 -10.96
CA GLN A 541 -13.52 5.43 -9.91
C GLN A 541 -15.01 5.78 -9.92
N LYS A 542 -15.56 6.10 -11.12
CA LYS A 542 -16.99 6.36 -11.27
C LYS A 542 -17.82 5.13 -10.91
N ALA A 543 -17.38 3.94 -11.30
CA ALA A 543 -18.03 2.68 -10.95
C ALA A 543 -18.07 2.46 -9.43
N ARG A 544 -16.96 2.68 -8.73
CA ARG A 544 -16.87 2.57 -7.27
C ARG A 544 -17.74 3.60 -6.54
N ALA A 545 -17.81 4.82 -7.06
CA ALA A 545 -18.71 5.84 -6.52
C ALA A 545 -20.17 5.42 -6.67
N LEU A 546 -20.56 4.92 -7.85
CA LEU A 546 -21.91 4.38 -8.09
C LEU A 546 -22.22 3.17 -7.19
N GLU A 547 -21.27 2.27 -6.98
CA GLU A 547 -21.43 1.11 -6.10
C GLU A 547 -21.75 1.52 -4.65
N LYS A 548 -21.23 2.64 -4.16
CA LYS A 548 -21.55 3.20 -2.85
C LYS A 548 -22.93 3.85 -2.79
N THR A 549 -23.47 4.32 -3.92
CA THR A 549 -24.77 5.03 -4.01
C THR A 549 -25.92 4.15 -4.45
N VAL A 550 -25.63 2.96 -4.98
CA VAL A 550 -26.62 2.04 -5.53
C VAL A 550 -26.92 0.93 -4.52
N HIS A 551 -28.14 0.87 -4.04
CA HIS A 551 -28.61 -0.28 -3.27
C HIS A 551 -28.93 -1.44 -4.21
N GLU A 552 -28.37 -2.61 -3.93
CA GLU A 552 -28.76 -3.85 -4.61
C GLU A 552 -30.20 -4.15 -4.26
N LEU A 553 -31.08 -4.20 -5.27
CA LEU A 553 -32.47 -4.61 -5.08
C LEU A 553 -32.55 -6.12 -5.11
N PHE A 554 -33.35 -6.68 -4.20
CA PHE A 554 -33.60 -8.10 -4.10
C PHE A 554 -35.04 -8.41 -4.55
N GLN A 555 -35.21 -9.59 -5.12
CA GLN A 555 -36.55 -10.10 -5.46
C GLN A 555 -36.69 -11.55 -5.00
N VAL A 556 -37.90 -11.92 -4.67
CA VAL A 556 -38.23 -13.29 -4.28
C VAL A 556 -39.00 -13.94 -5.43
N ARG A 557 -38.37 -14.94 -6.04
CA ARG A 557 -39.01 -15.71 -7.13
C ARG A 557 -39.66 -16.97 -6.60
N ILE A 558 -40.97 -17.13 -6.88
CA ILE A 558 -41.77 -18.27 -6.49
C ILE A 558 -42.09 -19.08 -7.73
N PHE A 559 -41.90 -20.39 -7.65
CA PHE A 559 -42.27 -21.33 -8.70
C PHE A 559 -43.52 -22.08 -8.25
N PRO A 560 -44.67 -21.99 -8.98
CA PRO A 560 -45.88 -22.70 -8.66
C PRO A 560 -45.69 -24.22 -8.59
N ALA A 561 -46.32 -24.87 -7.66
CA ALA A 561 -46.21 -26.33 -7.49
C ALA A 561 -46.73 -27.11 -8.71
N ASP A 562 -47.74 -26.57 -9.40
CA ASP A 562 -48.32 -27.15 -10.63
C ASP A 562 -47.62 -26.68 -11.92
N GLY A 563 -46.61 -25.81 -11.81
CA GLY A 563 -45.85 -25.24 -12.95
C GLY A 563 -46.65 -24.21 -13.78
N ALA A 564 -47.86 -23.87 -13.44
CA ALA A 564 -48.73 -22.99 -14.24
C ALA A 564 -49.28 -21.77 -13.51
N SER A 565 -49.80 -21.93 -12.28
CA SER A 565 -50.41 -20.83 -11.53
C SER A 565 -50.31 -21.03 -10.02
N LEU A 566 -50.37 -19.93 -9.26
CA LEU A 566 -50.51 -19.97 -7.81
C LEU A 566 -51.99 -20.24 -7.48
N ASN A 567 -52.25 -21.17 -6.56
CA ASN A 567 -53.61 -21.44 -6.09
C ASN A 567 -54.08 -20.34 -5.11
N GLU A 568 -55.37 -20.36 -4.77
CA GLU A 568 -55.99 -19.34 -3.93
C GLU A 568 -55.41 -19.30 -2.51
N THR A 569 -54.99 -20.45 -1.98
CA THR A 569 -54.33 -20.56 -0.67
C THR A 569 -52.95 -19.95 -0.69
N GLU A 570 -52.15 -20.24 -1.73
CA GLU A 570 -50.80 -19.66 -1.93
C GLU A 570 -50.91 -18.14 -2.13
N MET A 571 -51.85 -17.66 -2.94
CA MET A 571 -52.08 -16.24 -3.15
C MET A 571 -52.49 -15.51 -1.85
N THR A 572 -53.30 -16.13 -1.02
CA THR A 572 -53.71 -15.58 0.27
C THR A 572 -52.53 -15.54 1.24
N ALA A 573 -51.70 -16.59 1.27
CA ALA A 573 -50.52 -16.66 2.08
C ALA A 573 -49.47 -15.59 1.68
N ILE A 574 -49.27 -15.39 0.38
CA ILE A 574 -48.34 -14.35 -0.12
C ILE A 574 -48.80 -12.96 0.32
N LYS A 575 -50.09 -12.64 0.13
CA LYS A 575 -50.65 -11.34 0.53
C LYS A 575 -50.63 -11.09 2.04
N ALA A 576 -50.64 -12.15 2.83
CA ALA A 576 -50.54 -12.05 4.29
C ALA A 576 -49.09 -11.78 4.77
N VAL A 577 -48.11 -12.21 4.00
CA VAL A 577 -46.68 -12.10 4.34
C VAL A 577 -46.07 -10.80 3.85
N THR A 578 -46.44 -10.32 2.67
CA THR A 578 -45.86 -9.12 2.07
C THR A 578 -46.89 -8.30 1.28
N SER A 579 -46.69 -6.97 1.33
CA SER A 579 -47.39 -6.00 0.49
C SER A 579 -46.65 -5.65 -0.79
N ALA A 580 -45.50 -6.27 -1.03
CA ALA A 580 -44.69 -6.01 -2.22
C ALA A 580 -45.42 -6.38 -3.51
N ASP A 581 -45.11 -5.66 -4.58
CA ASP A 581 -45.67 -5.93 -5.90
C ASP A 581 -45.31 -7.35 -6.36
N MET A 582 -46.25 -7.99 -7.04
CA MET A 582 -46.05 -9.31 -7.59
C MET A 582 -46.20 -9.28 -9.11
N ALA A 583 -45.17 -9.71 -9.82
CA ALA A 583 -45.19 -9.85 -11.27
C ALA A 583 -45.11 -11.31 -11.70
N ARG A 584 -45.89 -11.69 -12.72
CA ARG A 584 -45.80 -13.01 -13.36
C ARG A 584 -44.77 -12.91 -14.50
N THR A 585 -43.84 -13.85 -14.56
CA THR A 585 -42.84 -13.94 -15.63
C THR A 585 -42.81 -15.37 -16.21
N THR A 586 -42.40 -15.48 -17.47
CA THR A 586 -42.23 -16.76 -18.16
C THR A 586 -40.84 -16.79 -18.79
N GLU A 587 -39.98 -17.67 -18.31
CA GLU A 587 -38.63 -17.85 -18.81
C GLU A 587 -38.41 -19.33 -19.17
N GLY A 588 -37.95 -19.61 -20.39
CA GLY A 588 -37.69 -20.97 -20.85
C GLY A 588 -38.91 -21.90 -20.80
N GLY A 589 -40.11 -21.33 -20.90
CA GLY A 589 -41.38 -22.10 -20.81
C GLY A 589 -41.84 -22.37 -19.37
N MET A 590 -41.08 -21.95 -18.34
CA MET A 590 -41.50 -22.06 -16.94
C MET A 590 -42.13 -20.75 -16.46
N ILE A 591 -43.27 -20.87 -15.78
CA ILE A 591 -43.93 -19.75 -15.16
C ILE A 591 -43.43 -19.58 -13.75
N SER A 592 -43.11 -18.34 -13.38
CA SER A 592 -42.75 -17.97 -12.01
C SER A 592 -43.35 -16.63 -11.63
N PHE A 593 -43.41 -16.35 -10.35
CA PHE A 593 -43.91 -15.11 -9.78
C PHE A 593 -42.81 -14.42 -9.01
N ILE A 594 -42.62 -13.13 -9.27
CA ILE A 594 -41.57 -12.30 -8.66
C ILE A 594 -42.25 -11.35 -7.69
N LEU A 595 -41.80 -11.36 -6.43
CA LEU A 595 -42.15 -10.40 -5.40
C LEU A 595 -41.02 -9.42 -5.19
N GLY A 596 -41.32 -8.14 -5.05
CA GLY A 596 -40.33 -7.09 -4.85
C GLY A 596 -40.48 -5.97 -5.87
N PRO A 597 -39.48 -5.10 -6.01
CA PRO A 597 -38.13 -5.21 -5.42
C PRO A 597 -38.07 -4.86 -3.92
N TYR A 598 -37.13 -5.47 -3.19
CA TYR A 598 -36.80 -5.15 -1.81
C TYR A 598 -35.45 -4.45 -1.77
N GLU A 599 -35.33 -3.39 -0.97
CA GLU A 599 -34.08 -2.64 -0.81
C GLU A 599 -33.12 -3.33 0.17
N ASP A 600 -33.66 -4.07 1.13
CA ASP A 600 -32.89 -4.83 2.13
C ASP A 600 -33.04 -6.34 1.90
N ARG A 601 -31.88 -7.00 1.81
CA ARG A 601 -31.81 -8.46 1.72
C ARG A 601 -32.45 -9.15 2.92
N SER A 602 -32.28 -8.59 4.13
CA SER A 602 -32.85 -9.19 5.35
C SER A 602 -34.38 -9.17 5.31
N GLU A 603 -34.96 -8.15 4.68
CA GLU A 603 -36.40 -8.10 4.43
C GLU A 603 -36.84 -9.22 3.46
N ALA A 604 -36.11 -9.39 2.35
CA ALA A 604 -36.41 -10.48 1.40
C ALA A 604 -36.23 -11.88 2.02
N ASP A 605 -35.17 -12.08 2.84
CA ASP A 605 -34.93 -13.34 3.57
C ASP A 605 -36.05 -13.62 4.62
N ASN A 606 -36.54 -12.58 5.29
CA ASN A 606 -37.68 -12.69 6.21
C ASN A 606 -38.96 -13.09 5.46
N VAL A 607 -39.21 -12.49 4.29
CA VAL A 607 -40.34 -12.87 3.42
C VAL A 607 -40.23 -14.33 2.98
N ILE A 608 -39.05 -14.78 2.55
CA ILE A 608 -38.82 -16.19 2.19
C ILE A 608 -39.09 -17.12 3.37
N SER A 609 -38.62 -16.76 4.56
CA SER A 609 -38.80 -17.56 5.77
C SER A 609 -40.30 -17.67 6.16
N ALA A 610 -41.01 -16.55 6.05
CA ALA A 610 -42.46 -16.52 6.32
C ALA A 610 -43.28 -17.31 5.28
N LEU A 611 -42.91 -17.18 3.99
CA LEU A 611 -43.56 -17.97 2.91
C LEU A 611 -43.31 -19.47 3.06
N LYS A 612 -42.08 -19.88 3.44
CA LYS A 612 -41.79 -21.29 3.74
C LYS A 612 -42.61 -21.83 4.91
N THR A 613 -42.79 -21.00 5.95
CA THR A 613 -43.64 -21.36 7.09
C THR A 613 -45.13 -21.50 6.68
N ALA A 614 -45.56 -20.72 5.69
CA ALA A 614 -46.90 -20.79 5.11
C ALA A 614 -47.08 -21.94 4.09
N GLY A 615 -46.06 -22.78 3.89
CA GLY A 615 -46.12 -23.96 3.02
C GLY A 615 -45.63 -23.76 1.58
N ILE A 616 -45.17 -22.58 1.21
CA ILE A 616 -44.62 -22.30 -0.12
C ILE A 616 -43.12 -22.59 -0.06
N THR A 617 -42.66 -23.70 -0.64
CA THR A 617 -41.29 -24.19 -0.46
C THR A 617 -40.40 -23.94 -1.67
N ASN A 618 -40.96 -23.82 -2.87
CA ASN A 618 -40.18 -23.63 -4.10
C ASN A 618 -39.92 -22.13 -4.36
N ILE A 619 -38.98 -21.56 -3.60
CA ILE A 619 -38.68 -20.11 -3.58
C ILE A 619 -37.19 -19.89 -3.73
N ARG A 620 -36.83 -18.88 -4.52
CA ARG A 620 -35.44 -18.42 -4.66
C ARG A 620 -35.34 -16.93 -4.38
N LEU A 621 -34.22 -16.53 -3.73
CA LEU A 621 -33.81 -15.15 -3.67
C LEU A 621 -32.97 -14.85 -4.93
N GLU A 622 -33.29 -13.77 -5.60
CA GLU A 622 -32.57 -13.29 -6.78
C GLU A 622 -32.28 -11.80 -6.63
N SER A 623 -31.21 -11.33 -7.29
CA SER A 623 -30.99 -9.90 -7.43
C SER A 623 -31.90 -9.34 -8.52
N ALA A 624 -32.65 -8.28 -8.19
CA ALA A 624 -33.57 -7.61 -9.12
C ALA A 624 -32.90 -6.54 -9.98
N GLY A 625 -31.61 -6.35 -9.82
CA GLY A 625 -30.86 -5.25 -10.42
C GLY A 625 -30.56 -4.14 -9.41
N MET A 626 -30.17 -2.97 -9.90
CA MET A 626 -29.76 -1.83 -9.08
C MET A 626 -30.73 -0.66 -9.31
N SER A 627 -31.16 0.02 -8.24
CA SER A 627 -31.91 1.27 -8.34
C SER A 627 -31.01 2.46 -8.05
N GLU A 628 -31.12 3.51 -8.85
CA GLU A 628 -30.59 4.83 -8.48
C GLU A 628 -31.49 5.43 -7.38
N ILE A 629 -30.88 5.91 -6.29
CA ILE A 629 -31.59 6.77 -5.34
C ILE A 629 -31.96 8.03 -6.12
N ARG A 630 -33.21 8.23 -6.40
CA ARG A 630 -33.71 9.56 -6.81
C ARG A 630 -33.72 10.42 -5.55
N GLU A 631 -32.89 11.49 -5.54
CA GLU A 631 -32.95 12.56 -4.55
C GLU A 631 -34.35 13.16 -4.42
#